data_451585b889e3b89da932d311da9667dd
#
_entry.id   451585b889e3b89da932d311da9667dd
#
_cell.length_a   1.000
_cell.length_b   1.000
_cell.length_c   1.000
_cell.angle_alpha   90.00
_cell.angle_beta   90.00
_cell.angle_gamma   90.00
#
_symmetry.space_group_name_H-M   'P 1'
#
loop_
_entity.id
_entity.type
_entity.pdbx_description
1 polymer ?
#
loop_
_entity_poly.entity_id
_entity_poly.type
_entity_poly.pdbx_seq_one_letter_code
_entity_poly.pdbx_strand_id
1 'polypeptide(L)'
;HKEYRRQRQMCIRDRLNQEQSLLVQKILHFSITHCSNKNHPAVFTIYGEAGTGKSVVLSALFDQLQKLNHQTGSQLYKTQNYFLVNHPELLKVYKQIAGPIKELYKKNYMRPTSFINQMDKKQTSADVVVIDEAHLLLSQPDHYNNFYHDNQLEEVIKRSKVIILVFDENQVLRMKSFWTRKRLEAITHHYPHEDYQLHHQFRMMAPDSLIEWFNFFTHNKLMPLKKEMWHNYDFRIFTDAEKMRQEIVKRNQTDGLARILSTSGYPSTLDGGKHYIKEGKFMLPWDQYNYTSTPWAEIPTTINEVGSIYTCQGFDLNYAGIIIGPPISLIPRTNQLKVNLDKITDVEMFKKRNDLTNSKEKIEYEEKMVMNSLNVLFKRGIRGTYLYAHDPALRAKLAALFQQAS
;
A
#
# COMPACT_ATOMS: atom_id res chain seq x y z
N HIS A 1 10.48 -20.31 1.86
CA HIS A 1 9.21 -20.31 1.11
C HIS A 1 8.01 -20.83 1.90
N LYS A 2 8.11 -21.96 2.60
CA LYS A 2 7.03 -22.48 3.46
C LYS A 2 6.78 -21.61 4.70
N GLU A 3 7.80 -20.98 5.22
CA GLU A 3 7.78 -20.21 6.47
C GLU A 3 7.11 -18.85 6.31
N TYR A 4 7.34 -18.15 5.18
CA TYR A 4 6.66 -16.89 4.85
C TYR A 4 5.17 -17.11 4.50
N ARG A 5 4.86 -18.17 3.77
CA ARG A 5 3.47 -18.61 3.58
C ARG A 5 2.80 -18.97 4.91
N ARG A 6 3.53 -19.61 5.83
CA ARG A 6 3.08 -19.85 7.21
C ARG A 6 2.92 -18.53 7.97
N GLN A 7 3.87 -17.60 7.90
CA GLN A 7 3.75 -16.29 8.56
C GLN A 7 2.54 -15.50 8.05
N ARG A 8 2.27 -15.42 6.74
CA ARG A 8 1.05 -14.76 6.23
C ARG A 8 -0.23 -15.55 6.50
N GLN A 9 -0.20 -16.88 6.45
CA GLN A 9 -1.31 -17.71 6.92
C GLN A 9 -1.47 -17.61 8.44
N MET A 10 -0.39 -17.44 9.19
CA MET A 10 -0.41 -17.12 10.61
C MET A 10 -0.92 -15.71 10.86
N CYS A 11 -0.54 -14.68 10.10
CA CYS A 11 -1.09 -13.33 10.27
C CYS A 11 -2.62 -13.24 10.10
N ILE A 12 -3.23 -14.16 9.36
CA ILE A 12 -4.71 -14.27 9.26
C ILE A 12 -5.29 -15.16 10.36
N ARG A 13 -4.49 -16.08 10.89
CA ARG A 13 -4.83 -16.95 12.04
C ARG A 13 -4.27 -16.44 13.36
N ASP A 14 -3.31 -15.49 13.34
CA ASP A 14 -2.81 -14.84 14.54
C ASP A 14 -3.96 -14.12 15.23
N ARG A 15 -3.97 -14.24 16.55
CA ARG A 15 -5.00 -13.64 17.38
C ARG A 15 -5.00 -12.14 17.11
N LEU A 16 -6.09 -11.65 16.54
CA LEU A 16 -6.38 -10.22 16.52
C LEU A 16 -6.08 -9.66 17.91
N ASN A 17 -5.47 -8.52 18.00
CA ASN A 17 -5.38 -7.84 19.28
C ASN A 17 -6.80 -7.40 19.73
N GLN A 18 -6.89 -6.88 20.94
CA GLN A 18 -8.18 -6.51 21.52
C GLN A 18 -8.90 -5.44 20.67
N GLU A 19 -8.17 -4.40 20.21
CA GLU A 19 -8.72 -3.34 19.36
C GLU A 19 -9.24 -3.90 18.03
N GLN A 20 -8.44 -4.74 17.36
CA GLN A 20 -8.82 -5.37 16.09
C GLN A 20 -10.01 -6.31 16.24
N SER A 21 -10.07 -7.06 17.34
CA SER A 21 -11.20 -7.97 17.65
C SER A 21 -12.49 -7.19 17.86
N LEU A 22 -12.43 -6.09 18.62
CA LEU A 22 -13.58 -5.21 18.85
C LEU A 22 -14.02 -4.53 17.55
N LEU A 23 -13.07 -4.10 16.71
CA LEU A 23 -13.38 -3.52 15.41
C LEU A 23 -14.10 -4.52 14.49
N VAL A 24 -13.63 -5.77 14.42
CA VAL A 24 -14.31 -6.82 13.63
C VAL A 24 -15.73 -7.04 14.12
N GLN A 25 -15.95 -7.12 15.45
CA GLN A 25 -17.29 -7.26 16.01
C GLN A 25 -18.19 -6.05 15.68
N LYS A 26 -17.64 -4.84 15.77
CA LYS A 26 -18.36 -3.61 15.41
C LYS A 26 -18.81 -3.62 13.95
N ILE A 27 -17.90 -4.01 13.03
CA ILE A 27 -18.21 -4.08 11.60
C ILE A 27 -19.23 -5.19 11.30
N LEU A 28 -19.16 -6.34 11.98
CA LEU A 28 -20.17 -7.39 11.84
C LEU A 28 -21.55 -6.92 12.29
N HIS A 29 -21.63 -6.23 13.43
CA HIS A 29 -22.88 -5.63 13.90
C HIS A 29 -23.44 -4.62 12.90
N PHE A 30 -22.60 -3.72 12.39
CA PHE A 30 -22.97 -2.77 11.33
C PHE A 30 -23.49 -3.51 10.08
N SER A 31 -22.81 -4.57 9.64
CA SER A 31 -23.20 -5.36 8.48
C SER A 31 -24.56 -6.04 8.68
N ILE A 32 -24.81 -6.62 9.84
CA ILE A 32 -26.09 -7.25 10.19
C ILE A 32 -27.22 -6.22 10.17
N THR A 33 -26.99 -5.07 10.79
CA THR A 33 -27.99 -4.00 10.89
C THR A 33 -28.41 -3.47 9.51
N HIS A 34 -27.44 -3.30 8.60
CA HIS A 34 -27.71 -2.66 7.30
C HIS A 34 -27.98 -3.64 6.15
N CYS A 35 -27.58 -4.92 6.24
CA CYS A 35 -27.91 -5.93 5.21
C CYS A 35 -29.41 -6.17 5.02
N SER A 36 -30.18 -6.02 6.06
CA SER A 36 -31.65 -6.18 6.02
C SER A 36 -32.36 -4.99 5.35
N ASN A 37 -31.72 -3.84 5.27
CA ASN A 37 -32.25 -2.63 4.64
C ASN A 37 -32.01 -2.63 3.13
N LYS A 38 -33.04 -2.90 2.33
CA LYS A 38 -32.90 -3.05 0.87
C LYS A 38 -32.73 -1.73 0.12
N ASN A 39 -33.05 -0.60 0.73
CA ASN A 39 -33.25 0.66 0.01
C ASN A 39 -32.11 1.67 0.12
N HIS A 40 -31.16 1.49 1.04
CA HIS A 40 -30.08 2.43 1.24
C HIS A 40 -28.77 1.67 1.50
N PRO A 41 -27.77 1.81 0.62
CA PRO A 41 -26.40 1.36 0.92
C PRO A 41 -25.87 1.98 2.21
N ALA A 42 -25.05 1.24 2.94
CA ALA A 42 -24.38 1.74 4.13
C ALA A 42 -22.86 1.53 4.01
N VAL A 43 -22.05 2.45 4.52
CA VAL A 43 -20.61 2.46 4.35
C VAL A 43 -19.90 2.49 5.71
N PHE A 44 -18.97 1.55 5.92
CA PHE A 44 -18.06 1.56 7.06
C PHE A 44 -16.64 1.85 6.58
N THR A 45 -16.06 2.96 7.01
CA THR A 45 -14.71 3.37 6.60
C THR A 45 -13.70 3.15 7.72
N ILE A 46 -12.61 2.44 7.40
CA ILE A 46 -11.49 2.24 8.31
C ILE A 46 -10.32 3.07 7.80
N TYR A 47 -9.93 4.08 8.57
CA TYR A 47 -8.72 4.86 8.32
C TYR A 47 -7.54 4.28 9.09
N GLY A 48 -6.36 4.34 8.52
CA GLY A 48 -5.14 3.93 9.20
C GLY A 48 -3.92 3.98 8.29
N GLU A 49 -2.76 4.25 8.87
CA GLU A 49 -1.50 4.26 8.14
C GLU A 49 -1.02 2.87 7.74
N ALA A 50 0.04 2.82 6.92
CA ALA A 50 0.71 1.57 6.57
C ALA A 50 1.18 0.82 7.83
N GLY A 51 0.83 -0.48 7.93
CA GLY A 51 1.27 -1.32 9.04
C GLY A 51 0.32 -1.36 10.26
N THR A 52 -0.81 -0.68 10.24
CA THR A 52 -1.80 -0.72 11.35
C THR A 52 -2.64 -2.01 11.38
N GLY A 53 -2.35 -2.98 10.52
CA GLY A 53 -3.06 -4.27 10.51
C GLY A 53 -4.40 -4.25 9.78
N LYS A 54 -4.68 -3.23 8.96
CA LYS A 54 -5.90 -3.09 8.16
C LYS A 54 -6.30 -4.38 7.42
N SER A 55 -5.37 -4.93 6.63
CA SER A 55 -5.63 -6.14 5.83
C SER A 55 -5.85 -7.39 6.69
N VAL A 56 -5.28 -7.43 7.90
CA VAL A 56 -5.52 -8.50 8.89
C VAL A 56 -6.96 -8.42 9.40
N VAL A 57 -7.42 -7.23 9.78
CA VAL A 57 -8.81 -6.97 10.20
C VAL A 57 -9.78 -7.38 9.09
N LEU A 58 -9.55 -6.92 7.85
CA LEU A 58 -10.42 -7.24 6.72
C LEU A 58 -10.45 -8.74 6.38
N SER A 59 -9.32 -9.43 6.48
CA SER A 59 -9.24 -10.87 6.23
C SER A 59 -10.00 -11.66 7.30
N ALA A 60 -9.83 -11.30 8.57
CA ALA A 60 -10.57 -11.94 9.68
C ALA A 60 -12.06 -11.65 9.60
N LEU A 61 -12.44 -10.42 9.26
CA LEU A 61 -13.81 -10.03 9.00
C LEU A 61 -14.44 -10.86 7.89
N PHE A 62 -13.76 -10.97 6.74
CA PHE A 62 -14.30 -11.69 5.59
C PHE A 62 -14.44 -13.19 5.86
N ASP A 63 -13.52 -13.79 6.60
CA ASP A 63 -13.64 -15.17 7.10
C ASP A 63 -14.87 -15.35 7.96
N GLN A 64 -15.13 -14.44 8.90
CA GLN A 64 -16.33 -14.49 9.75
C GLN A 64 -17.63 -14.26 8.96
N LEU A 65 -17.65 -13.30 8.01
CA LEU A 65 -18.80 -13.07 7.12
C LEU A 65 -19.13 -14.33 6.32
N GLN A 66 -18.11 -15.03 5.82
CA GLN A 66 -18.32 -16.26 5.05
C GLN A 66 -18.76 -17.45 5.93
N LYS A 67 -18.30 -17.54 7.15
CA LYS A 67 -18.82 -18.54 8.13
C LYS A 67 -20.29 -18.30 8.45
N LEU A 68 -20.67 -17.06 8.75
CA LEU A 68 -22.06 -16.67 9.01
C LEU A 68 -22.95 -16.89 7.78
N ASN A 69 -22.42 -16.67 6.57
CA ASN A 69 -23.12 -16.94 5.32
C ASN A 69 -23.52 -18.42 5.17
N HIS A 70 -22.72 -19.36 5.68
CA HIS A 70 -23.01 -20.79 5.61
C HIS A 70 -23.76 -21.33 6.82
N GLN A 71 -23.92 -20.54 7.88
CA GLN A 71 -24.58 -20.93 9.12
C GLN A 71 -26.09 -20.72 9.03
N THR A 72 -26.87 -21.80 9.00
CA THR A 72 -28.32 -21.75 9.05
C THR A 72 -28.80 -21.04 10.32
N GLY A 73 -29.70 -20.08 10.17
CA GLY A 73 -30.21 -19.25 11.30
C GLY A 73 -29.42 -17.98 11.54
N SER A 74 -28.27 -17.80 10.90
CA SER A 74 -27.56 -16.50 10.89
C SER A 74 -28.35 -15.44 10.10
N GLN A 75 -28.34 -14.19 10.58
CA GLN A 75 -28.92 -13.05 9.87
C GLN A 75 -28.19 -12.77 8.52
N LEU A 76 -26.97 -13.26 8.37
CA LEU A 76 -26.17 -13.19 7.14
C LEU A 76 -26.19 -14.50 6.33
N TYR A 77 -27.13 -15.40 6.60
CA TYR A 77 -27.26 -16.67 5.86
C TYR A 77 -27.53 -16.45 4.38
N LYS A 78 -26.78 -17.12 3.53
CA LYS A 78 -26.86 -17.01 2.06
C LYS A 78 -26.59 -15.62 1.47
N THR A 79 -25.90 -14.73 2.17
CA THR A 79 -25.48 -13.44 1.65
C THR A 79 -24.46 -13.59 0.53
N GLN A 80 -24.50 -12.68 -0.44
CA GLN A 80 -23.51 -12.58 -1.53
C GLN A 80 -22.40 -11.59 -1.12
N ASN A 81 -21.27 -12.14 -0.64
CA ASN A 81 -20.17 -11.35 -0.12
C ASN A 81 -18.97 -11.35 -1.08
N TYR A 82 -18.34 -10.20 -1.29
CA TYR A 82 -17.19 -10.02 -2.16
C TYR A 82 -16.06 -9.28 -1.46
N PHE A 83 -14.81 -9.64 -1.82
CA PHE A 83 -13.60 -8.99 -1.37
C PHE A 83 -12.91 -8.35 -2.58
N LEU A 84 -12.81 -7.03 -2.59
CA LEU A 84 -12.27 -6.29 -3.72
C LEU A 84 -10.91 -5.68 -3.39
N VAL A 85 -9.99 -5.78 -4.34
CA VAL A 85 -8.70 -5.10 -4.28
C VAL A 85 -8.24 -4.70 -5.68
N ASN A 86 -7.91 -3.42 -5.85
CA ASN A 86 -7.47 -2.92 -7.16
C ASN A 86 -5.95 -3.03 -7.37
N HIS A 87 -5.36 -4.14 -6.90
CA HIS A 87 -3.94 -4.44 -7.05
C HIS A 87 -3.72 -5.89 -7.49
N PRO A 88 -3.19 -6.15 -8.70
CA PRO A 88 -3.05 -7.50 -9.23
C PRO A 88 -2.24 -8.45 -8.36
N GLU A 89 -1.08 -8.01 -7.86
CA GLU A 89 -0.19 -8.84 -7.03
C GLU A 89 -0.85 -9.17 -5.69
N LEU A 90 -1.47 -8.19 -5.04
CA LEU A 90 -2.16 -8.41 -3.76
C LEU A 90 -3.38 -9.33 -3.93
N LEU A 91 -4.09 -9.21 -5.03
CA LEU A 91 -5.21 -10.12 -5.36
C LEU A 91 -4.76 -11.58 -5.51
N LYS A 92 -3.57 -11.82 -6.09
CA LYS A 92 -2.98 -13.18 -6.17
C LYS A 92 -2.76 -13.74 -4.77
N VAL A 93 -2.25 -12.93 -3.85
CA VAL A 93 -2.02 -13.33 -2.45
C VAL A 93 -3.32 -13.72 -1.77
N TYR A 94 -4.36 -12.89 -1.84
CA TYR A 94 -5.66 -13.20 -1.25
C TYR A 94 -6.26 -14.49 -1.80
N LYS A 95 -6.17 -14.72 -3.12
CA LYS A 95 -6.64 -15.96 -3.75
C LYS A 95 -5.84 -17.19 -3.32
N GLN A 96 -4.54 -17.05 -3.06
CA GLN A 96 -3.71 -18.13 -2.53
C GLN A 96 -4.09 -18.46 -1.08
N ILE A 97 -4.37 -17.46 -0.26
CA ILE A 97 -4.80 -17.62 1.13
C ILE A 97 -6.17 -18.28 1.21
N ALA A 98 -7.11 -17.87 0.37
CA ALA A 98 -8.45 -18.40 0.33
C ALA A 98 -8.49 -19.88 -0.10
N GLY A 99 -7.51 -20.33 -0.93
CA GLY A 99 -7.54 -21.67 -1.53
C GLY A 99 -7.67 -22.85 -0.56
N PRO A 100 -6.96 -22.89 0.57
CA PRO A 100 -7.05 -23.97 1.56
C PRO A 100 -8.17 -23.82 2.59
N ILE A 101 -8.92 -22.73 2.61
CA ILE A 101 -9.99 -22.46 3.59
C ILE A 101 -11.34 -22.81 2.95
N LYS A 102 -12.07 -23.74 3.54
CA LYS A 102 -13.30 -24.34 2.98
C LYS A 102 -14.39 -23.30 2.68
N GLU A 103 -14.54 -22.30 3.53
CA GLU A 103 -15.57 -21.27 3.44
C GLU A 103 -15.19 -20.12 2.50
N LEU A 104 -13.90 -19.99 2.11
CA LEU A 104 -13.41 -18.91 1.27
C LEU A 104 -13.27 -19.36 -0.18
N TYR A 105 -14.08 -18.81 -1.06
CA TYR A 105 -14.03 -19.11 -2.48
C TYR A 105 -13.22 -18.07 -3.24
N LYS A 106 -12.21 -18.50 -4.01
CA LYS A 106 -11.38 -17.62 -4.85
C LYS A 106 -12.18 -16.69 -5.78
N LYS A 107 -13.38 -17.13 -6.21
CA LYS A 107 -14.29 -16.36 -7.08
C LYS A 107 -14.85 -15.10 -6.42
N ASN A 108 -14.85 -15.06 -5.09
CA ASN A 108 -15.34 -13.91 -4.33
C ASN A 108 -14.27 -12.79 -4.20
N TYR A 109 -13.01 -13.09 -4.57
CA TYR A 109 -11.91 -12.14 -4.58
C TYR A 109 -11.67 -11.63 -5.99
N MET A 110 -11.90 -10.34 -6.22
CA MET A 110 -11.79 -9.77 -7.57
C MET A 110 -11.40 -8.29 -7.60
N ARG A 111 -11.12 -7.79 -8.78
CA ARG A 111 -10.90 -6.35 -8.99
C ARG A 111 -12.24 -5.61 -9.02
N PRO A 112 -12.28 -4.32 -8.59
CA PRO A 112 -13.50 -3.50 -8.62
C PRO A 112 -14.17 -3.45 -9.99
N THR A 113 -13.44 -3.22 -11.09
CA THR A 113 -14.02 -3.23 -12.44
C THR A 113 -14.69 -4.58 -12.77
N SER A 114 -14.04 -5.70 -12.40
CA SER A 114 -14.60 -7.03 -12.65
C SER A 114 -15.88 -7.28 -11.85
N PHE A 115 -15.94 -6.76 -10.61
CA PHE A 115 -17.13 -6.79 -9.77
C PHE A 115 -18.28 -5.99 -10.39
N ILE A 116 -18.02 -4.73 -10.76
CA ILE A 116 -19.02 -3.84 -11.39
C ILE A 116 -19.61 -4.52 -12.63
N ASN A 117 -18.77 -4.97 -13.56
CA ASN A 117 -19.21 -5.63 -14.79
C ASN A 117 -19.97 -6.93 -14.53
N GLN A 118 -19.59 -7.69 -13.49
CA GLN A 118 -20.30 -8.92 -13.12
C GLN A 118 -21.69 -8.65 -12.54
N MET A 119 -21.82 -7.63 -11.68
CA MET A 119 -23.12 -7.26 -11.11
C MET A 119 -24.07 -6.75 -12.19
N ASP A 120 -23.58 -5.91 -13.12
CA ASP A 120 -24.36 -5.41 -14.26
C ASP A 120 -24.82 -6.55 -15.17
N LYS A 121 -23.89 -7.46 -15.53
CA LYS A 121 -24.25 -8.61 -16.39
C LYS A 121 -25.31 -9.52 -15.75
N LYS A 122 -25.26 -9.70 -14.43
CA LYS A 122 -26.21 -10.54 -13.69
C LYS A 122 -27.47 -9.81 -13.25
N GLN A 123 -27.51 -8.48 -13.38
CA GLN A 123 -28.58 -7.61 -12.86
C GLN A 123 -28.89 -7.90 -11.36
N THR A 124 -27.84 -8.06 -10.55
CA THR A 124 -27.92 -8.34 -9.11
C THR A 124 -27.04 -7.36 -8.34
N SER A 125 -27.24 -7.32 -7.03
CA SER A 125 -26.39 -6.59 -6.10
C SER A 125 -25.76 -7.52 -5.07
N ALA A 126 -24.61 -7.10 -4.52
CA ALA A 126 -23.97 -7.78 -3.41
C ALA A 126 -24.60 -7.39 -2.07
N ASP A 127 -24.56 -8.29 -1.09
CA ASP A 127 -24.99 -7.98 0.27
C ASP A 127 -23.88 -7.25 1.03
N VAL A 128 -22.67 -7.80 1.06
CA VAL A 128 -21.51 -7.18 1.72
C VAL A 128 -20.31 -7.15 0.77
N VAL A 129 -19.72 -5.96 0.62
CA VAL A 129 -18.49 -5.77 -0.15
C VAL A 129 -17.40 -5.22 0.77
N VAL A 130 -16.29 -5.95 0.84
CA VAL A 130 -15.08 -5.54 1.55
C VAL A 130 -14.07 -5.03 0.53
N ILE A 131 -13.53 -3.82 0.73
CA ILE A 131 -12.55 -3.20 -0.17
C ILE A 131 -11.26 -2.96 0.59
N ASP A 132 -10.22 -3.71 0.25
CA ASP A 132 -8.86 -3.41 0.72
C ASP A 132 -8.17 -2.42 -0.21
N GLU A 133 -7.31 -1.59 0.36
CA GLU A 133 -6.54 -0.56 -0.34
C GLU A 133 -7.45 0.38 -1.19
N ALA A 134 -8.51 0.95 -0.58
CA ALA A 134 -9.47 1.77 -1.31
C ALA A 134 -8.85 3.02 -1.97
N HIS A 135 -7.67 3.46 -1.51
CA HIS A 135 -6.87 4.49 -2.17
C HIS A 135 -6.38 4.10 -3.58
N LEU A 136 -6.51 2.83 -3.97
CA LEU A 136 -6.21 2.35 -5.32
C LEU A 136 -7.44 2.31 -6.25
N LEU A 137 -8.64 2.60 -5.75
CA LEU A 137 -9.82 2.69 -6.57
C LEU A 137 -9.66 3.77 -7.64
N LEU A 138 -10.11 3.51 -8.85
CA LEU A 138 -10.10 4.51 -9.91
C LEU A 138 -11.08 5.64 -9.56
N SER A 139 -10.60 6.88 -9.66
CA SER A 139 -11.37 8.11 -9.43
C SER A 139 -11.61 8.92 -10.71
N GLN A 140 -11.47 8.25 -11.86
CA GLN A 140 -11.79 8.72 -13.20
C GLN A 140 -11.90 7.52 -14.15
N PRO A 141 -12.48 7.67 -15.36
CA PRO A 141 -12.53 6.62 -16.37
C PRO A 141 -11.14 6.11 -16.74
N ASP A 142 -11.05 4.80 -16.97
CA ASP A 142 -9.85 4.13 -17.48
C ASP A 142 -10.23 3.09 -18.52
N HIS A 143 -10.35 3.54 -19.76
CA HIS A 143 -10.81 2.72 -20.89
C HIS A 143 -9.88 1.53 -21.16
N TYR A 144 -8.58 1.66 -20.89
CA TYR A 144 -7.63 0.57 -21.01
C TYR A 144 -7.97 -0.61 -20.08
N ASN A 145 -8.51 -0.32 -18.89
CA ASN A 145 -8.97 -1.31 -17.91
C ASN A 145 -10.49 -1.59 -18.00
N ASN A 146 -11.15 -1.21 -19.10
CA ASN A 146 -12.60 -1.37 -19.33
C ASN A 146 -13.46 -0.74 -18.21
N PHE A 147 -13.04 0.41 -17.69
CA PHE A 147 -13.80 1.20 -16.74
C PHE A 147 -14.21 2.53 -17.36
N TYR A 148 -15.52 2.76 -17.52
CA TYR A 148 -16.10 3.88 -18.27
C TYR A 148 -16.87 4.88 -17.40
N HIS A 149 -16.97 4.62 -16.09
CA HIS A 149 -17.69 5.47 -15.13
C HIS A 149 -16.75 6.48 -14.46
N ASP A 150 -17.31 7.44 -13.74
CA ASP A 150 -16.57 8.53 -13.10
C ASP A 150 -15.65 8.05 -11.99
N ASN A 151 -16.12 7.15 -11.12
CA ASN A 151 -15.28 6.53 -10.10
C ASN A 151 -15.78 5.15 -9.68
N GLN A 152 -14.86 4.29 -9.27
CA GLN A 152 -15.16 2.91 -8.84
C GLN A 152 -15.91 2.86 -7.51
N LEU A 153 -15.70 3.80 -6.60
CA LEU A 153 -16.32 3.78 -5.29
C LEU A 153 -17.84 3.89 -5.39
N GLU A 154 -18.35 4.91 -6.07
CA GLU A 154 -19.79 5.09 -6.28
C GLU A 154 -20.41 3.90 -7.03
N GLU A 155 -19.71 3.38 -8.03
CA GLU A 155 -20.22 2.24 -8.81
C GLU A 155 -20.29 0.95 -7.96
N VAL A 156 -19.37 0.75 -7.01
CA VAL A 156 -19.46 -0.35 -6.05
C VAL A 156 -20.60 -0.11 -5.05
N ILE A 157 -20.76 1.12 -4.55
CA ILE A 157 -21.84 1.47 -3.62
C ILE A 157 -23.21 1.21 -4.26
N LYS A 158 -23.43 1.65 -5.50
CA LYS A 158 -24.70 1.42 -6.24
C LYS A 158 -25.07 -0.06 -6.39
N ARG A 159 -24.09 -0.97 -6.30
CA ARG A 159 -24.27 -2.41 -6.51
C ARG A 159 -24.10 -3.24 -5.22
N SER A 160 -24.20 -2.60 -4.08
CA SER A 160 -23.96 -3.25 -2.78
C SER A 160 -24.89 -2.72 -1.71
N LYS A 161 -25.21 -3.53 -0.70
CA LYS A 161 -26.01 -3.07 0.46
C LYS A 161 -25.11 -2.54 1.57
N VAL A 162 -23.99 -3.21 1.84
CA VAL A 162 -23.01 -2.81 2.85
C VAL A 162 -21.63 -2.80 2.23
N ILE A 163 -20.94 -1.69 2.40
CA ILE A 163 -19.56 -1.50 1.94
C ILE A 163 -18.67 -1.28 3.16
N ILE A 164 -17.61 -2.05 3.26
CA ILE A 164 -16.57 -1.90 4.27
C ILE A 164 -15.27 -1.61 3.54
N LEU A 165 -14.68 -0.46 3.77
CA LEU A 165 -13.47 -0.06 3.06
C LEU A 165 -12.36 0.40 4.00
N VAL A 166 -11.13 0.18 3.55
CA VAL A 166 -9.91 0.62 4.22
C VAL A 166 -9.25 1.69 3.38
N PHE A 167 -8.93 2.82 3.99
CA PHE A 167 -8.35 3.97 3.30
C PHE A 167 -7.11 4.52 4.01
N ASP A 168 -6.09 4.86 3.22
CA ASP A 168 -4.88 5.52 3.66
C ASP A 168 -4.49 6.60 2.63
N GLU A 169 -4.69 7.87 2.96
CA GLU A 169 -4.39 8.99 2.07
C GLU A 169 -2.89 9.08 1.73
N ASN A 170 -2.03 8.64 2.66
CA ASN A 170 -0.58 8.65 2.48
C ASN A 170 -0.06 7.52 1.57
N GLN A 171 -0.96 6.70 1.02
CA GLN A 171 -0.67 5.67 0.04
C GLN A 171 -1.31 5.94 -1.34
N VAL A 172 -1.84 7.13 -1.56
CA VAL A 172 -2.27 7.58 -2.90
C VAL A 172 -1.03 7.89 -3.73
N LEU A 173 -0.83 7.14 -4.83
CA LEU A 173 0.40 7.15 -5.61
C LEU A 173 0.21 7.51 -7.10
N ARG A 174 -1.02 7.63 -7.57
CA ARG A 174 -1.35 7.87 -8.98
C ARG A 174 -2.53 8.81 -9.14
N MET A 175 -2.46 9.65 -10.16
CA MET A 175 -3.55 10.54 -10.52
C MET A 175 -4.84 9.81 -10.94
N LYS A 176 -4.75 8.61 -11.51
CA LYS A 176 -5.94 7.78 -11.82
C LYS A 176 -6.73 7.36 -10.57
N SER A 177 -6.06 7.27 -9.42
CA SER A 177 -6.63 6.93 -8.12
C SER A 177 -6.46 8.10 -7.16
N PHE A 178 -6.77 9.31 -7.63
CA PHE A 178 -6.63 10.51 -6.83
C PHE A 178 -7.76 10.60 -5.79
N TRP A 179 -7.43 10.21 -4.58
CA TRP A 179 -8.31 10.28 -3.43
C TRP A 179 -7.69 11.14 -2.32
N THR A 180 -8.48 12.02 -1.77
CA THR A 180 -8.22 12.65 -0.48
C THR A 180 -9.29 12.20 0.50
N ARG A 181 -9.02 12.29 1.79
CA ARG A 181 -10.03 11.99 2.82
C ARG A 181 -11.32 12.78 2.56
N LYS A 182 -11.20 14.07 2.26
CA LYS A 182 -12.33 14.94 1.92
C LYS A 182 -13.16 14.43 0.73
N ARG A 183 -12.50 13.96 -0.34
CA ARG A 183 -13.22 13.40 -1.52
C ARG A 183 -13.92 12.09 -1.19
N LEU A 184 -13.29 11.25 -0.38
CA LEU A 184 -13.88 9.99 0.06
C LEU A 184 -15.13 10.27 0.91
N GLU A 185 -15.00 11.10 1.94
CA GLU A 185 -16.08 11.49 2.85
C GLU A 185 -17.23 12.18 2.10
N ALA A 186 -16.94 12.99 1.08
CA ALA A 186 -17.96 13.62 0.24
C ALA A 186 -18.87 12.60 -0.48
N ILE A 187 -18.41 11.37 -0.69
CA ILE A 187 -19.21 10.29 -1.26
C ILE A 187 -19.85 9.45 -0.14
N THR A 188 -19.03 8.98 0.80
CA THR A 188 -19.47 8.01 1.81
C THR A 188 -20.50 8.58 2.79
N HIS A 189 -20.38 9.87 3.13
CA HIS A 189 -21.27 10.54 4.08
C HIS A 189 -22.66 10.88 3.50
N HIS A 190 -22.92 10.64 2.22
CA HIS A 190 -24.27 10.66 1.66
C HIS A 190 -25.12 9.44 2.06
N TYR A 191 -24.48 8.41 2.61
CA TYR A 191 -25.11 7.17 3.04
C TYR A 191 -25.05 7.01 4.56
N PRO A 192 -25.87 6.15 5.19
CA PRO A 192 -25.61 5.69 6.54
C PRO A 192 -24.16 5.23 6.66
N HIS A 193 -23.37 5.84 7.55
CA HIS A 193 -21.95 5.56 7.63
C HIS A 193 -21.42 5.51 9.06
N GLU A 194 -20.33 4.77 9.23
CA GLU A 194 -19.48 4.80 10.40
C GLU A 194 -18.02 4.87 9.97
N ASP A 195 -17.23 5.65 10.72
CA ASP A 195 -15.80 5.81 10.53
C ASP A 195 -15.04 5.26 11.74
N TYR A 196 -13.89 4.62 11.50
CA TYR A 196 -13.00 4.14 12.53
C TYR A 196 -11.54 4.46 12.20
N GLN A 197 -10.79 4.96 13.18
CA GLN A 197 -9.37 5.25 13.03
C GLN A 197 -8.54 4.19 13.75
N LEU A 198 -7.69 3.45 12.99
CA LEU A 198 -6.65 2.58 13.55
C LEU A 198 -5.40 3.40 13.86
N HIS A 199 -4.87 3.26 15.07
CA HIS A 199 -3.76 4.08 15.54
C HIS A 199 -2.42 3.33 15.64
N HIS A 200 -2.43 2.04 16.01
CA HIS A 200 -1.21 1.30 16.31
C HIS A 200 -0.58 0.70 15.06
N GLN A 201 0.70 0.95 14.87
CA GLN A 201 1.51 0.36 13.79
C GLN A 201 2.17 -0.93 14.30
N PHE A 202 2.00 -2.06 13.57
CA PHE A 202 2.49 -3.38 13.96
C PHE A 202 3.51 -3.99 12.97
N ARG A 203 3.69 -3.36 11.81
CA ARG A 203 4.54 -3.92 10.73
C ARG A 203 6.02 -3.82 11.05
N MET A 204 6.48 -2.62 11.38
CA MET A 204 7.88 -2.36 11.67
C MET A 204 8.18 -2.67 13.14
N MET A 205 9.29 -3.36 13.39
CA MET A 205 9.83 -3.51 14.75
C MET A 205 10.62 -2.27 15.20
N ALA A 206 10.33 -1.12 14.57
CA ALA A 206 10.96 0.16 14.84
C ALA A 206 10.23 0.91 15.96
N PRO A 207 10.94 1.66 16.83
CA PRO A 207 10.34 2.60 17.76
C PRO A 207 9.52 3.67 17.03
N ASP A 208 8.45 4.15 17.69
CA ASP A 208 7.57 5.19 17.14
C ASP A 208 8.33 6.46 16.75
N SER A 209 9.39 6.80 17.47
CA SER A 209 10.25 7.96 17.16
C SER A 209 10.96 7.86 15.81
N LEU A 210 11.32 6.65 15.33
CA LEU A 210 11.88 6.48 13.98
C LEU A 210 10.77 6.55 12.92
N ILE A 211 9.61 6.00 13.21
CA ILE A 211 8.44 6.11 12.32
C ILE A 211 8.03 7.57 12.16
N GLU A 212 8.02 8.33 13.25
CA GLU A 212 7.77 9.77 13.24
C GLU A 212 8.85 10.52 12.44
N TRP A 213 10.12 10.15 12.54
CA TRP A 213 11.19 10.71 11.73
C TRP A 213 10.96 10.45 10.24
N PHE A 214 10.52 9.26 9.83
CA PHE A 214 10.12 8.98 8.45
C PHE A 214 8.94 9.85 8.03
N ASN A 215 7.97 10.07 8.90
CA ASN A 215 6.83 10.96 8.62
C ASN A 215 7.29 12.40 8.41
N PHE A 216 8.17 12.95 9.25
CA PHE A 216 8.73 14.28 9.03
C PHE A 216 9.49 14.37 7.70
N PHE A 217 10.31 13.37 7.39
CA PHE A 217 11.04 13.34 6.13
C PHE A 217 10.08 13.41 4.94
N THR A 218 9.00 12.64 4.94
CA THR A 218 8.01 12.63 3.86
C THR A 218 7.07 13.85 3.87
N HIS A 219 7.16 14.69 4.89
CA HIS A 219 6.58 16.03 4.94
C HIS A 219 7.62 17.13 4.68
N ASN A 220 8.65 16.83 3.90
CA ASN A 220 9.72 17.74 3.47
C ASN A 220 10.60 18.31 4.59
N LYS A 221 10.64 17.68 5.78
CA LYS A 221 11.42 18.12 6.92
C LYS A 221 12.47 17.09 7.33
N LEU A 222 13.73 17.49 7.38
CA LEU A 222 14.81 16.65 7.86
C LEU A 222 15.10 16.97 9.33
N MET A 223 14.65 16.09 10.22
CA MET A 223 14.85 16.21 11.66
C MET A 223 16.17 15.62 12.11
N PRO A 224 16.73 16.07 13.26
CA PRO A 224 17.88 15.40 13.88
C PRO A 224 17.60 13.92 14.14
N LEU A 225 18.64 13.10 14.06
CA LEU A 225 18.61 11.70 14.47
C LEU A 225 19.16 11.55 15.88
N LYS A 226 18.66 10.56 16.63
CA LYS A 226 19.18 10.17 17.94
C LYS A 226 19.27 8.64 17.97
N LYS A 227 20.30 8.09 18.61
CA LYS A 227 20.56 6.65 18.65
C LYS A 227 19.40 5.82 19.16
N GLU A 228 18.66 6.36 20.12
CA GLU A 228 17.51 5.70 20.74
C GLU A 228 16.36 5.49 19.73
N MET A 229 16.33 6.24 18.63
CA MET A 229 15.26 6.15 17.61
C MET A 229 15.27 4.81 16.86
N TRP A 230 16.36 4.06 16.85
CA TRP A 230 16.43 2.76 16.18
C TRP A 230 16.89 1.62 17.10
N HIS A 231 16.69 1.77 18.40
CA HIS A 231 16.94 0.68 19.35
C HIS A 231 16.15 -0.57 18.91
N ASN A 232 16.85 -1.72 18.80
CA ASN A 232 16.31 -3.00 18.30
C ASN A 232 15.82 -3.01 16.85
N TYR A 233 16.09 -1.95 16.07
CA TYR A 233 15.78 -1.89 14.65
C TYR A 233 17.04 -1.54 13.85
N ASP A 234 17.37 -2.32 12.83
CA ASP A 234 18.60 -2.09 12.05
C ASP A 234 18.40 -0.94 11.04
N PHE A 235 18.59 0.28 11.51
CA PHE A 235 18.53 1.48 10.68
C PHE A 235 19.93 1.96 10.32
N ARG A 236 20.22 2.12 9.03
CA ARG A 236 21.52 2.57 8.53
C ARG A 236 21.41 3.55 7.38
N ILE A 237 22.38 4.46 7.30
CA ILE A 237 22.53 5.41 6.19
C ILE A 237 23.85 5.13 5.49
N PHE A 238 23.80 4.99 4.17
CA PHE A 238 24.95 4.69 3.31
C PHE A 238 25.29 5.86 2.42
N THR A 239 26.57 6.12 2.25
CA THR A 239 27.13 7.06 1.27
C THR A 239 27.53 6.39 -0.04
N ASP A 240 27.54 5.06 -0.07
CA ASP A 240 27.89 4.20 -1.20
C ASP A 240 26.78 3.17 -1.42
N ALA A 241 26.11 3.23 -2.57
CA ALA A 241 24.99 2.34 -2.91
C ALA A 241 25.44 0.87 -3.06
N GLU A 242 26.67 0.62 -3.52
CA GLU A 242 27.19 -0.75 -3.64
C GLU A 242 27.44 -1.38 -2.27
N LYS A 243 27.92 -0.61 -1.28
CA LYS A 243 28.04 -1.08 0.09
C LYS A 243 26.67 -1.40 0.71
N MET A 244 25.65 -0.57 0.44
CA MET A 244 24.28 -0.88 0.86
C MET A 244 23.80 -2.19 0.22
N ARG A 245 24.07 -2.41 -1.08
CA ARG A 245 23.73 -3.65 -1.78
C ARG A 245 24.36 -4.88 -1.13
N GLN A 246 25.63 -4.82 -0.81
CA GLN A 246 26.36 -5.92 -0.16
C GLN A 246 25.73 -6.30 1.17
N GLU A 247 25.34 -5.32 2.00
CA GLU A 247 24.65 -5.57 3.27
C GLU A 247 23.23 -6.16 3.05
N ILE A 248 22.47 -5.68 2.06
CA ILE A 248 21.16 -6.25 1.71
C ILE A 248 21.29 -7.69 1.22
N VAL A 249 22.29 -8.01 0.41
CA VAL A 249 22.57 -9.40 -0.02
C VAL A 249 22.88 -10.29 1.18
N LYS A 250 23.70 -9.82 2.11
CA LYS A 250 24.03 -10.52 3.34
C LYS A 250 22.77 -10.75 4.20
N ARG A 251 21.93 -9.72 4.38
CA ARG A 251 20.65 -9.86 5.08
C ARG A 251 19.70 -10.85 4.40
N ASN A 252 19.71 -10.87 3.07
CA ASN A 252 18.89 -11.85 2.34
C ASN A 252 19.35 -13.29 2.55
N GLN A 253 20.65 -13.52 2.75
CA GLN A 253 21.19 -14.84 3.05
C GLN A 253 20.86 -15.31 4.48
N THR A 254 20.90 -14.42 5.46
CA THR A 254 20.68 -14.74 6.87
C THR A 254 19.22 -14.72 7.27
N ASP A 255 18.48 -13.68 6.86
CA ASP A 255 17.11 -13.40 7.31
C ASP A 255 16.05 -13.64 6.22
N GLY A 256 16.45 -13.76 4.96
CA GLY A 256 15.54 -13.84 3.81
C GLY A 256 14.79 -12.54 3.53
N LEU A 257 14.10 -12.46 2.38
CA LEU A 257 13.23 -11.33 1.99
C LEU A 257 13.85 -9.95 2.23
N ALA A 258 15.11 -9.77 1.85
CA ALA A 258 15.76 -8.47 1.81
C ALA A 258 15.90 -8.02 0.36
N ARG A 259 15.46 -6.80 0.04
CA ARG A 259 15.46 -6.27 -1.33
C ARG A 259 15.85 -4.80 -1.35
N ILE A 260 16.34 -4.34 -2.51
CA ILE A 260 16.55 -2.94 -2.79
C ILE A 260 15.35 -2.39 -3.54
N LEU A 261 14.89 -1.22 -3.13
CA LEU A 261 13.76 -0.50 -3.71
C LEU A 261 14.19 0.93 -4.04
N SER A 262 13.53 1.55 -5.00
CA SER A 262 13.78 2.95 -5.33
C SER A 262 12.50 3.71 -5.63
N THR A 263 12.54 5.03 -5.44
CA THR A 263 11.58 5.98 -5.99
C THR A 263 11.81 6.16 -7.49
N SER A 264 10.84 6.75 -8.21
CA SER A 264 11.01 7.07 -9.62
C SER A 264 12.14 8.10 -9.87
N GLY A 265 12.44 8.39 -11.14
CA GLY A 265 13.47 9.35 -11.54
C GLY A 265 14.67 8.70 -12.22
N TYR A 266 14.68 7.39 -12.38
CA TYR A 266 15.59 6.67 -13.24
C TYR A 266 14.91 6.28 -14.55
N PRO A 267 15.66 6.08 -15.67
CA PRO A 267 15.04 5.67 -16.91
C PRO A 267 14.14 4.46 -16.72
N SER A 268 12.89 4.59 -17.11
CA SER A 268 11.89 3.52 -17.05
C SER A 268 10.95 3.75 -18.22
N THR A 269 10.91 2.82 -19.15
CA THR A 269 9.99 2.84 -20.28
C THR A 269 9.33 1.47 -20.40
N LEU A 270 8.08 1.47 -20.81
CA LEU A 270 7.30 0.25 -21.05
C LEU A 270 7.63 -0.40 -22.42
N ASP A 271 8.86 -0.26 -22.88
CA ASP A 271 9.35 -0.76 -24.17
C ASP A 271 9.81 -2.23 -24.14
N GLY A 272 9.71 -2.88 -22.98
CA GLY A 272 10.21 -4.24 -22.76
C GLY A 272 11.74 -4.32 -22.60
N GLY A 273 12.45 -3.20 -22.66
CA GLY A 273 13.89 -3.12 -22.43
C GLY A 273 14.28 -3.25 -20.96
N LYS A 274 15.57 -3.47 -20.71
CA LYS A 274 16.15 -3.44 -19.38
C LYS A 274 16.71 -2.06 -19.09
N HIS A 275 16.16 -1.41 -18.08
CA HIS A 275 16.66 -0.14 -17.57
C HIS A 275 17.41 -0.37 -16.26
N TYR A 276 18.36 0.50 -15.93
CA TYR A 276 19.28 0.30 -14.82
C TYR A 276 19.32 1.54 -13.93
N ILE A 277 19.41 1.32 -12.63
CA ILE A 277 19.89 2.33 -11.69
C ILE A 277 21.40 2.26 -11.64
N LYS A 278 22.06 3.42 -11.83
CA LYS A 278 23.52 3.58 -11.76
C LYS A 278 23.85 4.61 -10.69
N GLU A 279 24.55 4.19 -9.63
CA GLU A 279 25.00 5.03 -8.54
C GLU A 279 26.45 4.68 -8.18
N GLY A 280 27.40 5.41 -8.74
CA GLY A 280 28.84 5.08 -8.62
C GLY A 280 29.15 3.70 -9.20
N LYS A 281 29.61 2.76 -8.37
CA LYS A 281 29.86 1.37 -8.75
C LYS A 281 28.62 0.49 -8.77
N PHE A 282 27.54 0.94 -8.16
CA PHE A 282 26.27 0.21 -8.13
C PHE A 282 25.59 0.28 -9.50
N MET A 283 25.20 -0.88 -10.03
CA MET A 283 24.43 -0.96 -11.26
C MET A 283 23.56 -2.21 -11.24
N LEU A 284 22.24 -2.03 -11.15
CA LEU A 284 21.27 -3.13 -11.20
C LEU A 284 20.09 -2.78 -12.12
N PRO A 285 19.48 -3.81 -12.76
CA PRO A 285 18.19 -3.65 -13.45
C PRO A 285 17.13 -3.07 -12.51
N TRP A 286 16.28 -2.22 -13.06
CA TRP A 286 15.29 -1.49 -12.28
C TRP A 286 13.90 -1.64 -12.90
N ASP A 287 12.88 -1.73 -12.02
CA ASP A 287 11.46 -1.71 -12.36
C ASP A 287 11.05 -2.75 -13.42
N GLN A 288 11.58 -3.97 -13.29
CA GLN A 288 11.26 -5.06 -14.20
C GLN A 288 9.84 -5.58 -13.95
N TYR A 289 9.08 -5.80 -15.03
CA TYR A 289 7.73 -6.33 -14.93
C TYR A 289 7.74 -7.81 -14.53
N ASN A 290 6.92 -8.17 -13.53
CA ASN A 290 6.77 -9.55 -13.07
C ASN A 290 5.61 -10.25 -13.79
N TYR A 291 5.93 -11.05 -14.81
CA TYR A 291 4.95 -11.86 -15.54
C TYR A 291 4.57 -13.17 -14.84
N THR A 292 5.21 -13.51 -13.72
CA THR A 292 4.96 -14.77 -13.01
C THR A 292 3.78 -14.66 -12.03
N SER A 293 3.28 -15.82 -11.57
CA SER A 293 2.29 -15.89 -10.49
C SER A 293 2.92 -15.73 -9.09
N THR A 294 4.26 -15.75 -9.00
CA THR A 294 4.98 -15.57 -7.73
C THR A 294 5.21 -14.08 -7.49
N PRO A 295 4.93 -13.56 -6.28
CA PRO A 295 5.23 -12.19 -5.93
C PRO A 295 6.71 -11.84 -6.16
N TRP A 296 6.99 -10.63 -6.66
CA TRP A 296 8.34 -10.19 -7.00
C TRP A 296 9.36 -10.41 -5.87
N ALA A 297 9.02 -10.05 -4.64
CA ALA A 297 9.91 -10.18 -3.49
C ALA A 297 10.26 -11.64 -3.14
N GLU A 298 9.41 -12.60 -3.54
CA GLU A 298 9.61 -14.04 -3.28
C GLU A 298 10.44 -14.73 -4.37
N ILE A 299 10.68 -14.08 -5.50
CA ILE A 299 11.51 -14.63 -6.58
C ILE A 299 12.99 -14.49 -6.15
N PRO A 300 13.78 -15.58 -6.06
CA PRO A 300 15.15 -15.50 -5.55
C PRO A 300 16.08 -14.60 -6.38
N THR A 301 15.88 -14.53 -7.70
CA THR A 301 16.72 -13.75 -8.61
C THR A 301 16.54 -12.25 -8.47
N THR A 302 15.42 -11.77 -7.91
CA THR A 302 15.14 -10.33 -7.76
C THR A 302 16.00 -9.64 -6.70
N ILE A 303 16.85 -10.40 -5.97
CA ILE A 303 17.94 -9.81 -5.17
C ILE A 303 18.94 -9.03 -6.04
N ASN A 304 19.02 -9.34 -7.32
CA ASN A 304 19.84 -8.67 -8.32
C ASN A 304 19.08 -7.64 -9.16
N GLU A 305 17.97 -7.15 -8.64
CA GLU A 305 17.13 -6.11 -9.25
C GLU A 305 16.81 -5.04 -8.20
N VAL A 306 16.43 -3.87 -8.68
CA VAL A 306 15.84 -2.83 -7.84
C VAL A 306 14.35 -2.78 -8.13
N GLY A 307 13.54 -2.98 -7.09
CA GLY A 307 12.08 -2.89 -7.21
C GLY A 307 11.58 -1.46 -7.13
N SER A 308 10.45 -1.21 -7.79
CA SER A 308 9.70 0.03 -7.67
C SER A 308 8.63 -0.06 -6.59
N ILE A 309 7.95 1.06 -6.37
CA ILE A 309 6.76 1.09 -5.50
C ILE A 309 5.69 0.07 -5.96
N TYR A 310 5.57 -0.17 -7.26
CA TYR A 310 4.57 -1.06 -7.83
C TYR A 310 4.89 -2.55 -7.64
N THR A 311 6.16 -2.88 -7.53
CA THR A 311 6.60 -4.26 -7.29
C THR A 311 6.53 -4.67 -5.82
N CYS A 312 6.61 -3.70 -4.89
CA CYS A 312 6.62 -3.96 -3.44
C CYS A 312 5.32 -3.59 -2.72
N GLN A 313 4.38 -2.91 -3.38
CA GLN A 313 3.11 -2.53 -2.74
C GLN A 313 2.32 -3.78 -2.30
N GLY A 314 1.88 -3.79 -1.05
CA GLY A 314 1.21 -4.95 -0.45
C GLY A 314 2.15 -6.04 0.08
N PHE A 315 3.49 -5.89 -0.04
CA PHE A 315 4.49 -6.83 0.48
C PHE A 315 5.36 -6.20 1.55
N ASP A 316 5.73 -7.00 2.53
CA ASP A 316 6.68 -6.65 3.58
C ASP A 316 8.01 -7.37 3.33
N LEU A 317 9.10 -6.68 3.65
CA LEU A 317 10.46 -7.20 3.57
C LEU A 317 11.04 -7.33 4.98
N ASN A 318 11.89 -8.31 5.23
CA ASN A 318 12.65 -8.32 6.48
C ASN A 318 13.61 -7.14 6.53
N TYR A 319 14.28 -6.85 5.43
CA TYR A 319 15.15 -5.68 5.27
C TYR A 319 14.88 -4.97 3.94
N ALA A 320 14.78 -3.65 3.98
CA ALA A 320 14.60 -2.81 2.81
C ALA A 320 15.79 -1.86 2.62
N GLY A 321 16.49 -1.96 1.50
CA GLY A 321 17.45 -0.95 1.06
C GLY A 321 16.74 0.06 0.16
N ILE A 322 16.69 1.32 0.56
CA ILE A 322 15.93 2.35 -0.15
C ILE A 322 16.88 3.33 -0.83
N ILE A 323 16.80 3.43 -2.15
CA ILE A 323 17.45 4.47 -2.92
C ILE A 323 16.46 5.62 -3.10
N ILE A 324 16.74 6.74 -2.45
CA ILE A 324 16.02 8.00 -2.64
C ILE A 324 16.49 8.59 -3.97
N GLY A 325 15.62 8.52 -4.98
CA GLY A 325 15.98 8.84 -6.37
C GLY A 325 16.12 10.33 -6.69
N PRO A 326 16.43 10.65 -7.95
CA PRO A 326 16.73 12.00 -8.43
C PRO A 326 15.68 13.09 -8.14
N PRO A 327 14.38 12.80 -8.04
CA PRO A 327 13.37 13.82 -7.76
C PRO A 327 13.50 14.49 -6.40
N ILE A 328 14.14 13.84 -5.42
CA ILE A 328 14.19 14.34 -4.04
C ILE A 328 15.58 14.90 -3.74
N SER A 329 15.66 16.17 -3.38
CA SER A 329 16.89 16.88 -3.07
C SER A 329 16.78 17.74 -1.79
N LEU A 330 17.93 18.06 -1.19
CA LEU A 330 18.02 18.99 -0.08
C LEU A 330 18.02 20.43 -0.58
N ILE A 331 17.22 21.30 0.03
CA ILE A 331 17.32 22.75 -0.19
C ILE A 331 18.60 23.23 0.50
N PRO A 332 19.55 23.85 -0.24
CA PRO A 332 20.83 24.28 0.32
C PRO A 332 20.69 25.13 1.58
N ARG A 333 21.54 24.85 2.58
CA ARG A 333 21.58 25.54 3.89
C ARG A 333 20.31 25.45 4.72
N THR A 334 19.43 24.52 4.43
CA THR A 334 18.21 24.25 5.20
C THR A 334 18.14 22.81 5.68
N ASN A 335 17.11 22.49 6.46
CA ASN A 335 16.69 21.12 6.76
C ASN A 335 15.39 20.78 6.03
N GLN A 336 15.16 21.36 4.86
CA GLN A 336 13.97 21.12 4.06
C GLN A 336 14.32 20.38 2.77
N LEU A 337 13.40 19.53 2.33
CA LEU A 337 13.51 18.80 1.09
C LEU A 337 12.69 19.50 -0.01
N LYS A 338 13.13 19.32 -1.24
CA LYS A 338 12.44 19.75 -2.44
C LYS A 338 12.15 18.54 -3.34
N VAL A 339 10.95 18.50 -3.88
CA VAL A 339 10.57 17.57 -4.95
C VAL A 339 10.78 18.27 -6.30
N ASN A 340 11.52 17.64 -7.19
CA ASN A 340 11.78 18.12 -8.56
C ASN A 340 10.93 17.27 -9.50
N LEU A 341 9.74 17.75 -9.85
CA LEU A 341 8.76 17.01 -10.67
C LEU A 341 9.26 16.73 -12.10
N ASP A 342 10.10 17.60 -12.66
CA ASP A 342 10.74 17.45 -13.96
C ASP A 342 11.71 16.25 -14.04
N LYS A 343 12.14 15.71 -12.89
CA LYS A 343 12.96 14.51 -12.80
C LYS A 343 12.18 13.22 -12.66
N ILE A 344 10.84 13.29 -12.62
CA ILE A 344 9.97 12.10 -12.54
C ILE A 344 9.95 11.44 -13.93
N THR A 345 10.24 10.15 -13.97
CA THR A 345 10.23 9.33 -15.19
C THR A 345 8.99 8.43 -15.30
N ASP A 346 8.20 8.32 -14.22
CA ASP A 346 6.99 7.51 -14.17
C ASP A 346 5.81 8.26 -14.81
N VAL A 347 5.53 7.96 -16.07
CA VAL A 347 4.41 8.56 -16.83
C VAL A 347 3.03 8.14 -16.31
N GLU A 348 2.93 7.01 -15.59
CA GLU A 348 1.65 6.54 -15.03
C GLU A 348 1.26 7.29 -13.75
N MET A 349 2.23 7.82 -13.01
CA MET A 349 2.00 8.57 -11.77
C MET A 349 1.16 9.82 -12.05
N PHE A 350 1.48 10.57 -13.09
CA PHE A 350 0.92 11.90 -13.39
C PHE A 350 0.00 11.94 -14.62
N LYS A 351 -0.72 10.85 -14.90
CA LYS A 351 -1.72 10.88 -15.98
C LYS A 351 -2.68 12.04 -15.84
N LYS A 352 -2.94 12.72 -16.98
CA LYS A 352 -3.77 13.93 -17.06
C LYS A 352 -5.14 13.72 -16.38
N ARG A 353 -5.54 14.72 -15.60
CA ARG A 353 -6.87 14.85 -15.00
C ARG A 353 -7.51 16.15 -15.46
N ASN A 354 -8.77 16.07 -15.90
CA ASN A 354 -9.50 17.22 -16.38
C ASN A 354 -10.20 18.01 -15.24
N ASP A 355 -10.39 17.37 -14.08
CA ASP A 355 -11.02 17.96 -12.89
C ASP A 355 -10.03 18.75 -11.99
N LEU A 356 -8.73 18.64 -12.23
CA LEU A 356 -7.70 19.44 -11.57
C LEU A 356 -7.29 20.60 -12.50
N THR A 357 -8.06 21.67 -12.48
CA THR A 357 -7.83 22.85 -13.31
C THR A 357 -6.85 23.84 -12.70
N ASN A 358 -6.72 23.85 -11.37
CA ASN A 358 -5.79 24.71 -10.65
C ASN A 358 -4.37 24.14 -10.74
N SER A 359 -3.48 24.83 -11.45
CA SER A 359 -2.10 24.41 -11.67
C SER A 359 -1.29 24.30 -10.37
N LYS A 360 -1.51 25.18 -9.41
CA LYS A 360 -0.83 25.17 -8.11
C LYS A 360 -1.24 23.94 -7.29
N GLU A 361 -2.53 23.72 -7.15
CA GLU A 361 -3.09 22.56 -6.45
C GLU A 361 -2.59 21.24 -7.06
N LYS A 362 -2.56 21.18 -8.40
CA LYS A 362 -2.02 20.02 -9.12
C LYS A 362 -0.57 19.74 -8.75
N ILE A 363 0.30 20.76 -8.75
CA ILE A 363 1.73 20.63 -8.39
C ILE A 363 1.86 20.12 -6.94
N GLU A 364 1.11 20.69 -5.99
CA GLU A 364 1.13 20.27 -4.59
C GLU A 364 0.75 18.78 -4.44
N TYR A 365 -0.23 18.29 -5.20
CA TYR A 365 -0.61 16.88 -5.19
C TYR A 365 0.42 15.98 -5.85
N GLU A 366 1.03 16.41 -6.94
CA GLU A 366 2.10 15.66 -7.61
C GLU A 366 3.32 15.50 -6.68
N GLU A 367 3.73 16.58 -5.99
CA GLU A 367 4.77 16.52 -4.97
C GLU A 367 4.40 15.59 -3.82
N LYS A 368 3.15 15.67 -3.32
CA LYS A 368 2.64 14.77 -2.26
C LYS A 368 2.70 13.30 -2.69
N MET A 369 2.36 12.98 -3.95
CA MET A 369 2.42 11.60 -4.45
C MET A 369 3.84 11.04 -4.48
N VAL A 370 4.82 11.86 -4.84
CA VAL A 370 6.25 11.47 -4.79
C VAL A 370 6.67 11.17 -3.35
N MET A 371 6.30 12.02 -2.40
CA MET A 371 6.61 11.81 -0.99
C MET A 371 5.83 10.65 -0.38
N ASN A 372 4.59 10.41 -0.80
CA ASN A 372 3.81 9.22 -0.44
C ASN A 372 4.52 7.93 -0.91
N SER A 373 5.08 7.92 -2.13
CA SER A 373 5.82 6.76 -2.61
C SER A 373 7.02 6.44 -1.70
N LEU A 374 7.74 7.47 -1.28
CA LEU A 374 8.85 7.32 -0.34
C LEU A 374 8.37 6.86 1.04
N ASN A 375 7.25 7.40 1.56
CA ASN A 375 6.65 6.96 2.82
C ASN A 375 6.32 5.47 2.80
N VAL A 376 5.75 4.99 1.70
CA VAL A 376 5.45 3.56 1.53
C VAL A 376 6.73 2.73 1.51
N LEU A 377 7.79 3.18 0.83
CA LEU A 377 9.07 2.47 0.76
C LEU A 377 9.78 2.41 2.13
N PHE A 378 9.84 3.52 2.86
CA PHE A 378 10.48 3.59 4.19
C PHE A 378 9.89 2.59 5.18
N LYS A 379 8.59 2.33 5.07
CA LYS A 379 7.83 1.46 5.97
C LYS A 379 7.74 0.01 5.49
N ARG A 380 8.60 -0.45 4.55
CA ARG A 380 8.61 -1.84 4.04
C ARG A 380 9.47 -2.80 4.85
N GLY A 381 10.52 -2.31 5.51
CA GLY A 381 11.40 -3.15 6.32
C GLY A 381 10.78 -3.49 7.67
N ILE A 382 10.60 -4.78 7.98
CA ILE A 382 10.12 -5.22 9.30
C ILE A 382 11.22 -5.05 10.34
N ARG A 383 12.45 -5.53 10.06
CA ARG A 383 13.59 -5.59 10.96
C ARG A 383 14.64 -4.52 10.72
N GLY A 384 14.68 -3.97 9.49
CA GLY A 384 15.65 -2.93 9.15
C GLY A 384 15.36 -2.20 7.86
N THR A 385 15.76 -0.93 7.84
CA THR A 385 15.70 -0.04 6.67
C THR A 385 17.05 0.64 6.48
N TYR A 386 17.62 0.52 5.29
CA TYR A 386 18.88 1.11 4.87
C TYR A 386 18.61 2.20 3.84
N LEU A 387 19.20 3.38 4.02
CA LEU A 387 18.97 4.52 3.15
C LEU A 387 20.22 4.91 2.36
N TYR A 388 20.02 5.23 1.10
CA TYR A 388 20.97 5.90 0.24
C TYR A 388 20.24 7.00 -0.54
N ALA A 389 20.84 8.18 -0.72
CA ALA A 389 20.25 9.27 -1.48
C ALA A 389 21.07 9.56 -2.75
N HIS A 390 20.37 9.71 -3.89
CA HIS A 390 20.99 10.15 -5.16
C HIS A 390 21.57 11.54 -5.05
N ASP A 391 20.81 12.50 -4.47
CA ASP A 391 21.27 13.87 -4.28
C ASP A 391 22.48 13.94 -3.34
N PRO A 392 23.64 14.46 -3.80
CA PRO A 392 24.86 14.47 -2.99
C PRO A 392 24.75 15.30 -1.71
N ALA A 393 23.99 16.41 -1.73
CA ALA A 393 23.82 17.28 -0.57
C ALA A 393 22.95 16.60 0.49
N LEU A 394 21.86 15.94 0.06
CA LEU A 394 21.01 15.13 0.95
C LEU A 394 21.78 13.95 1.54
N ARG A 395 22.55 13.24 0.70
CA ARG A 395 23.37 12.10 1.12
C ARG A 395 24.40 12.50 2.18
N ALA A 396 25.10 13.61 1.98
CA ALA A 396 26.08 14.13 2.94
C ALA A 396 25.39 14.56 4.25
N LYS A 397 24.25 15.22 4.16
CA LYS A 397 23.48 15.65 5.34
C LYS A 397 22.95 14.46 6.15
N LEU A 398 22.39 13.43 5.49
CA LEU A 398 21.93 12.21 6.14
C LEU A 398 23.08 11.48 6.85
N ALA A 399 24.24 11.37 6.19
CA ALA A 399 25.44 10.76 6.79
C ALA A 399 25.90 11.51 8.02
N ALA A 400 25.94 12.84 7.97
CA ALA A 400 26.30 13.67 9.11
C ALA A 400 25.33 13.50 10.28
N LEU A 401 24.02 13.50 10.03
CA LEU A 401 23.00 13.28 11.07
C LEU A 401 23.15 11.89 11.73
N PHE A 402 23.42 10.87 10.93
CA PHE A 402 23.60 9.51 11.44
C PHE A 402 24.88 9.37 12.28
N GLN A 403 25.98 9.95 11.82
CA GLN A 403 27.27 9.96 12.56
C GLN A 403 27.18 10.72 13.89
N GLN A 404 26.43 11.83 13.93
CA GLN A 404 26.22 12.62 15.17
C GLN A 404 25.36 11.86 16.20
N ALA A 405 24.54 10.94 15.75
CA ALA A 405 23.65 10.15 16.60
C ALA A 405 24.24 8.81 17.02
N SER A 406 25.28 8.29 16.31
CA SER A 406 25.93 6.99 16.56
C SER A 406 27.00 7.11 17.62
#